data_df9399eec23ef14c96553e2be9b14027
#
_entry.id   df9399eec23ef14c96553e2be9b14027
#
_cell.length_a   1.000
_cell.length_b   1.000
_cell.length_c   1.000
_cell.angle_alpha   90.00
_cell.angle_beta   90.00
_cell.angle_gamma   90.00
#
_symmetry.space_group_name_H-M   'P 1'
#
loop_
_entity.id
_entity.type
_entity.pdbx_description
1 polymer ?
#
loop_
_entity_poly.entity_id
_entity_poly.type
_entity_poly.pdbx_seq_one_letter_code
_entity_poly.pdbx_strand_id
1 'polypeptide(L)' 'MAVSYNKLWKLLIDKGMSKTQLIKAAKISTNAMAKLGKNEDVRVETLVKICGALGCTMDDIIELIQDPR' A
#
# COMPACT_ATOMS: atom_id res chain seq x y z
N MET A 1 6.80 -15.76 6.34
CA MET A 1 7.03 -14.40 5.85
C MET A 1 5.83 -13.53 6.11
N ALA A 2 6.05 -12.28 6.39
CA ALA A 2 5.00 -11.29 6.57
C ALA A 2 5.17 -10.19 5.53
N VAL A 3 4.10 -9.48 5.24
CA VAL A 3 4.15 -8.34 4.34
C VAL A 3 4.05 -7.05 5.15
N SER A 4 4.76 -6.02 4.73
CA SER A 4 4.69 -4.70 5.34
C SER A 4 4.44 -3.66 4.27
N TYR A 5 3.62 -2.67 4.61
CA TYR A 5 3.31 -1.55 3.71
C TYR A 5 3.89 -0.23 4.22
N ASN A 6 4.90 -0.30 5.08
CA ASN A 6 5.53 0.90 5.62
C ASN A 6 6.09 1.80 4.53
N LYS A 7 6.61 1.21 3.46
CA LYS A 7 7.11 1.98 2.33
C LYS A 7 5.99 2.81 1.68
N LEU A 8 4.79 2.25 1.60
CA LEU A 8 3.64 2.95 1.06
C LEU A 8 3.32 4.19 1.90
N TRP A 9 3.34 4.05 3.23
CA TRP A 9 3.03 5.18 4.10
C TRP A 9 4.06 6.28 3.97
N LYS A 10 5.33 5.91 3.88
CA LYS A 10 6.40 6.88 3.66
C LYS A 10 6.23 7.61 2.33
N LEU A 11 5.86 6.86 1.29
CA LEU A 11 5.64 7.44 -0.03
C LEU A 11 4.48 8.44 -0.01
N LEU A 12 3.41 8.13 0.70
CA LEU A 12 2.29 9.05 0.86
C LEU A 12 2.71 10.33 1.55
N ILE A 13 3.53 10.23 2.60
CA ILE A 13 4.05 11.40 3.31
C ILE A 13 4.88 12.25 2.35
N ASP A 14 5.76 11.62 1.58
CA ASP A 14 6.60 12.33 0.61
C ASP A 14 5.78 13.07 -0.44
N LYS A 15 4.64 12.50 -0.83
CA LYS A 15 3.74 13.10 -1.82
C LYS A 15 2.73 14.08 -1.21
N GLY A 16 2.71 14.20 0.12
CA GLY A 16 1.74 15.04 0.81
C GLY A 16 0.32 14.54 0.65
N MET A 17 0.13 13.22 0.60
CA MET A 17 -1.15 12.58 0.30
C MET A 17 -1.68 11.85 1.52
N SER A 18 -2.96 12.00 1.80
CA SER A 18 -3.61 11.27 2.90
C SER A 18 -4.10 9.92 2.41
N LYS A 19 -4.41 9.02 3.35
CA LYS A 19 -4.98 7.71 3.02
C LYS A 19 -6.32 7.86 2.30
N THR A 20 -7.14 8.83 2.72
CA THR A 20 -8.42 9.11 2.06
C THR A 20 -8.22 9.53 0.61
N GLN A 21 -7.22 10.37 0.37
CA GLN A 21 -6.88 10.79 -0.99
C GLN A 21 -6.43 9.61 -1.83
N LEU A 22 -5.65 8.69 -1.25
CA LEU A 22 -5.22 7.50 -1.96
C LEU A 22 -6.40 6.62 -2.34
N ILE A 23 -7.36 6.42 -1.44
CA ILE A 23 -8.57 5.63 -1.73
C ILE A 23 -9.26 6.19 -2.97
N LYS A 24 -9.42 7.49 -3.04
CA LYS A 24 -10.07 8.15 -4.19
C LYS A 24 -9.24 8.06 -5.46
N ALA A 25 -7.94 8.29 -5.35
CA ALA A 25 -7.04 8.29 -6.51
C ALA A 25 -6.88 6.90 -7.10
N ALA A 26 -6.72 5.88 -6.26
CA ALA A 26 -6.53 4.50 -6.70
C ALA A 26 -7.85 3.77 -6.93
N LYS A 27 -8.97 4.34 -6.50
CA LYS A 27 -10.31 3.73 -6.60
C LYS A 27 -10.36 2.37 -5.91
N ILE A 28 -9.80 2.30 -4.72
CA ILE A 28 -9.83 1.11 -3.90
C ILE A 28 -10.88 1.27 -2.80
N SER A 29 -11.28 0.16 -2.17
CA SER A 29 -12.28 0.20 -1.12
C SER A 29 -11.66 0.59 0.23
N THR A 30 -12.51 1.04 1.15
CA THR A 30 -12.07 1.31 2.52
C THR A 30 -11.62 0.04 3.22
N ASN A 31 -12.22 -1.11 2.87
CA ASN A 31 -11.79 -2.41 3.41
C ASN A 31 -10.36 -2.73 2.99
N ALA A 32 -10.02 -2.47 1.73
CA ALA A 32 -8.67 -2.68 1.24
C ALA A 32 -7.69 -1.79 2.00
N MET A 33 -8.04 -0.53 2.21
CA MET A 33 -7.20 0.40 2.97
C MET A 33 -7.01 -0.07 4.42
N ALA A 34 -8.08 -0.59 5.04
CA ALA A 34 -7.99 -1.10 6.41
C ALA A 34 -7.03 -2.28 6.49
N LYS A 35 -7.06 -3.18 5.50
CA LYS A 35 -6.13 -4.31 5.45
C LYS A 35 -4.69 -3.84 5.29
N LEU A 36 -4.47 -2.84 4.45
CA LEU A 36 -3.13 -2.26 4.28
C LEU A 36 -2.62 -1.69 5.61
N GLY A 37 -3.48 -1.03 6.36
CA GLY A 37 -3.11 -0.46 7.66
C GLY A 37 -2.77 -1.51 8.71
N LYS A 38 -3.25 -2.75 8.52
CA LYS A 38 -2.98 -3.87 9.44
C LYS A 38 -1.88 -4.80 8.91
N ASN A 39 -1.27 -4.46 7.79
CA ASN A 39 -0.30 -5.32 7.10
C ASN A 39 -0.90 -6.69 6.75
N GLU A 40 -2.17 -6.72 6.38
CA GLU A 40 -2.85 -7.94 5.93
C GLU A 40 -2.73 -8.06 4.42
N ASP A 41 -2.96 -9.28 3.93
CA ASP A 41 -2.90 -9.54 2.50
C ASP A 41 -4.03 -8.81 1.76
N VAL A 42 -3.70 -8.21 0.63
CA VAL A 42 -4.67 -7.61 -0.27
C VAL A 42 -4.48 -8.22 -1.66
N ARG A 43 -5.47 -8.04 -2.51
CA ARG A 43 -5.38 -8.53 -3.89
C ARG A 43 -4.30 -7.77 -4.66
N VAL A 44 -3.61 -8.48 -5.55
CA VAL A 44 -2.62 -7.86 -6.43
C VAL A 44 -3.25 -6.73 -7.24
N GLU A 45 -4.50 -6.89 -7.66
CA GLU A 45 -5.24 -5.85 -8.38
C GLU A 45 -5.28 -4.55 -7.59
N THR A 46 -5.50 -4.62 -6.26
CA THR A 46 -5.48 -3.43 -5.40
C THR A 46 -4.12 -2.75 -5.43
N LEU A 47 -3.05 -3.54 -5.35
CA LEU A 47 -1.69 -3.02 -5.38
C LEU A 47 -1.37 -2.37 -6.73
N VAL A 48 -1.84 -2.96 -7.82
CA VAL A 48 -1.66 -2.39 -9.16
C VAL A 48 -2.35 -1.03 -9.26
N LYS A 49 -3.55 -0.90 -8.72
CA LYS A 49 -4.28 0.35 -8.71
C LYS A 49 -3.53 1.43 -7.93
N ILE A 50 -2.97 1.05 -6.78
CA ILE A 50 -2.17 1.97 -5.96
C ILE A 50 -0.93 2.42 -6.72
N CYS A 51 -0.21 1.50 -7.34
CA CYS A 51 0.98 1.81 -8.12
C CYS A 51 0.65 2.75 -9.28
N GLY A 52 -0.46 2.50 -9.96
CA GLY A 52 -0.91 3.37 -11.06
C GLY A 52 -1.24 4.78 -10.57
N ALA A 53 -1.89 4.90 -9.40
CA ALA A 53 -2.25 6.19 -8.84
C ALA A 53 -1.04 7.00 -8.40
N LEU A 54 -0.01 6.32 -7.87
CA LEU A 54 1.18 6.96 -7.34
C LEU A 54 2.33 7.05 -8.34
N GLY A 55 2.20 6.38 -9.48
CA GLY A 55 3.27 6.35 -10.48
C GLY A 55 4.52 5.64 -9.98
N CYS A 56 4.35 4.53 -9.27
CA CYS A 56 5.45 3.78 -8.67
C CYS A 56 5.33 2.29 -8.97
N THR A 57 6.31 1.52 -8.50
CA THR A 57 6.31 0.06 -8.68
C THR A 57 5.91 -0.64 -7.37
N MET A 58 5.71 -1.96 -7.45
CA MET A 58 5.40 -2.77 -6.26
C MET A 58 6.49 -2.64 -5.20
N ASP A 59 7.75 -2.62 -5.60
CA ASP A 59 8.88 -2.50 -4.67
C ASP A 59 8.84 -1.22 -3.86
N ASP A 60 8.18 -0.19 -4.36
CA ASP A 60 8.08 1.09 -3.69
C ASP A 60 7.05 1.10 -2.56
N ILE A 61 6.15 0.12 -2.54
CA ILE A 61 5.04 0.09 -1.58
C ILE A 61 5.00 -1.17 -0.71
N ILE A 62 5.69 -2.23 -1.09
CA ILE A 62 5.66 -3.52 -0.38
C ILE A 62 7.05 -3.92 0.08
N GLU A 63 7.12 -4.47 1.28
CA GLU A 63 8.33 -5.07 1.80
C GLU A 63 7.99 -6.43 2.39
N LEU A 64 8.77 -7.44 2.06
CA LEU A 64 8.61 -8.77 2.63
C LEU A 64 9.51 -8.90 3.84
N ILE A 65 8.92 -9.27 4.97
CA ILE A 65 9.65 -9.43 6.23
C ILE A 65 9.78 -10.91 6.53
N GLN A 66 10.99 -11.39 6.65
CA GLN A 66 11.23 -12.79 6.99
C GLN A 66 11.16 -12.97 8.50
N ASP A 67 10.59 -14.10 8.91
CA ASP A 67 10.60 -14.46 10.33
C ASP A 67 12.03 -14.69 10.78
N PRO A 68 12.41 -14.15 11.94
CA PRO A 68 13.77 -14.33 12.48
C PRO A 68 13.90 -15.67 13.19
N ARG A 69 13.82 -16.75 12.47
CA ARG A 69 13.98 -18.08 13.06
C ARG A 69 15.31 -18.70 12.70
#